data_9e7dd776a6bee2bcf11be9e41b319a8a
#
_entry.id   9e7dd776a6bee2bcf11be9e41b319a8a
#
_cell.length_a   1.000
_cell.length_b   1.000
_cell.length_c   1.000
_cell.angle_alpha   90.00
_cell.angle_beta   90.00
_cell.angle_gamma   90.00
#
_symmetry.space_group_name_H-M   'P 1'
#
loop_
_entity.id
_entity.type
_entity.pdbx_description
1 polymer ?
#
loop_
_entity_poly.entity_id
_entity_poly.type
_entity_poly.pdbx_seq_one_letter_code
_entity_poly.pdbx_strand_id
1 'polypeptide(L)'
;ASDVYKRQEQSSYRQHFHIQPETGLLNDPNGLMFYNGTYYVSHQWFPLGAVHGLKYWFNYTSKDLVTFEPNGPILKPDTIYDSHGVYSGSAFEFEGNLYYMYTGNHRDEEWKRYASQMIAKVKQDGSIEKLNKPVIAHQPEGYTSHFRDPKVFKHHEEYYAILGVQTQQELGRLLLYKMIHRQIDQWEYIGGITTELEDFGYMWECPDYFSLNGQDVIIFSPQGIDAKAVSYTHL
;
A
#
# COMPACT_ATOMS: atom_id res chain seq x y z
N ALA A 1 -6.60 -14.12 -23.82
CA ALA A 1 -7.10 -13.22 -22.76
C ALA A 1 -8.63 -13.34 -22.60
N SER A 2 -9.42 -13.25 -23.68
CA SER A 2 -10.90 -13.26 -23.61
C SER A 2 -11.49 -14.50 -22.92
N ASP A 3 -10.91 -15.69 -23.08
CA ASP A 3 -11.45 -16.94 -22.52
C ASP A 3 -11.17 -17.07 -21.02
N VAL A 4 -10.07 -16.51 -20.52
CA VAL A 4 -9.79 -16.45 -19.10
C VAL A 4 -10.76 -15.52 -18.39
N TYR A 5 -11.05 -14.36 -18.98
CA TYR A 5 -12.03 -13.41 -18.46
C TYR A 5 -13.43 -14.03 -18.34
N LYS A 6 -13.93 -14.65 -19.41
CA LYS A 6 -15.25 -15.31 -19.41
C LYS A 6 -15.37 -16.41 -18.36
N ARG A 7 -14.31 -17.20 -18.14
CA ARG A 7 -14.29 -18.25 -17.12
C ARG A 7 -14.34 -17.68 -15.71
N GLN A 8 -13.66 -16.56 -15.46
CA GLN A 8 -13.68 -15.91 -14.15
C GLN A 8 -15.03 -15.25 -13.85
N GLU A 9 -15.65 -14.60 -14.83
CA GLU A 9 -17.01 -14.03 -14.71
C GLU A 9 -18.07 -15.07 -14.41
N GLN A 10 -17.95 -16.26 -15.00
CA GLN A 10 -18.93 -17.36 -14.86
C GLN A 10 -18.57 -18.33 -13.73
N SER A 11 -17.59 -18.02 -12.90
CA SER A 11 -17.18 -18.89 -11.80
C SER A 11 -18.29 -19.04 -10.77
N SER A 12 -18.59 -20.30 -10.38
CA SER A 12 -19.50 -20.62 -9.29
C SER A 12 -19.01 -20.18 -7.91
N TYR A 13 -17.74 -19.79 -7.80
CA TYR A 13 -17.10 -19.26 -6.58
C TYR A 13 -17.23 -17.75 -6.46
N ARG A 14 -17.88 -17.07 -7.41
CA ARG A 14 -18.12 -15.64 -7.32
C ARG A 14 -19.04 -15.31 -6.15
N GLN A 15 -18.58 -14.37 -5.34
CA GLN A 15 -19.30 -13.94 -4.14
C GLN A 15 -20.30 -12.82 -4.47
N HIS A 16 -21.39 -12.71 -3.70
CA HIS A 16 -22.48 -11.80 -3.99
C HIS A 16 -22.29 -10.38 -3.40
N PHE A 17 -21.51 -10.25 -2.32
CA PHE A 17 -21.40 -8.98 -1.57
C PHE A 17 -19.98 -8.62 -1.11
N HIS A 18 -18.97 -9.40 -1.51
CA HIS A 18 -17.58 -9.07 -1.25
C HIS A 18 -16.98 -8.29 -2.42
N ILE A 19 -16.02 -7.41 -2.13
CA ILE A 19 -15.19 -6.79 -3.15
C ILE A 19 -14.41 -7.89 -3.85
N GLN A 20 -14.63 -8.02 -5.15
CA GLN A 20 -14.00 -9.02 -5.99
C GLN A 20 -13.85 -8.47 -7.40
N PRO A 21 -12.63 -8.43 -7.98
CA PRO A 21 -12.45 -7.97 -9.35
C PRO A 21 -13.16 -8.90 -10.35
N GLU A 22 -13.56 -8.38 -11.47
CA GLU A 22 -14.13 -9.19 -12.56
C GLU A 22 -13.13 -10.25 -13.01
N THR A 23 -11.86 -9.91 -13.06
CA THR A 23 -10.79 -10.79 -13.51
C THR A 23 -9.52 -10.55 -12.72
N GLY A 24 -8.59 -11.50 -12.79
CA GLY A 24 -7.24 -11.33 -12.27
C GLY A 24 -7.07 -11.67 -10.80
N LEU A 25 -5.97 -11.21 -10.24
CA LEU A 25 -5.60 -11.39 -8.84
C LEU A 25 -5.93 -10.13 -8.05
N LEU A 26 -6.68 -10.28 -6.97
CA LEU A 26 -6.79 -9.32 -5.88
C LEU A 26 -5.85 -9.74 -4.75
N ASN A 27 -5.02 -8.83 -4.28
CA ASN A 27 -4.28 -9.00 -3.04
C ASN A 27 -4.38 -7.70 -2.21
N ASP A 28 -3.44 -7.34 -1.42
CA ASP A 28 -3.39 -6.26 -0.43
C ASP A 28 -4.42 -5.13 -0.60
N PRO A 29 -5.33 -4.91 0.37
CA PRO A 29 -6.14 -3.70 0.43
C PRO A 29 -5.26 -2.45 0.54
N ASN A 30 -5.63 -1.39 -0.18
CA ASN A 30 -4.84 -0.17 -0.30
C ASN A 30 -5.73 1.07 -0.29
N GLY A 31 -5.16 2.20 0.07
CA GLY A 31 -5.81 3.49 -0.12
C GLY A 31 -7.17 3.61 0.54
N LEU A 32 -7.35 2.96 1.72
CA LEU A 32 -8.60 3.00 2.47
C LEU A 32 -8.80 4.39 3.06
N MET A 33 -9.93 5.04 2.74
CA MET A 33 -10.21 6.40 3.21
C MET A 33 -11.71 6.71 3.20
N PHE A 34 -12.16 7.43 4.21
CA PHE A 34 -13.44 8.13 4.17
C PHE A 34 -13.18 9.61 3.88
N TYR A 35 -13.64 10.08 2.73
CA TYR A 35 -13.38 11.45 2.29
C TYR A 35 -14.61 12.02 1.58
N ASN A 36 -15.04 13.22 1.97
CA ASN A 36 -16.21 13.91 1.43
C ASN A 36 -17.46 13.02 1.31
N GLY A 37 -17.79 12.28 2.41
CA GLY A 37 -18.98 11.43 2.47
C GLY A 37 -18.92 10.18 1.59
N THR A 38 -17.72 9.76 1.18
CA THR A 38 -17.50 8.57 0.34
C THR A 38 -16.36 7.74 0.93
N TYR A 39 -16.58 6.43 1.01
CA TYR A 39 -15.53 5.46 1.32
C TYR A 39 -14.80 5.09 0.03
N TYR A 40 -13.49 5.20 0.05
CA TYR A 40 -12.58 4.76 -1.01
C TYR A 40 -11.90 3.48 -0.55
N VAL A 41 -11.96 2.45 -1.37
CA VAL A 41 -11.34 1.15 -1.09
C VAL A 41 -10.61 0.71 -2.35
N SER A 42 -9.32 0.58 -2.26
CA SER A 42 -8.51 0.05 -3.37
C SER A 42 -7.85 -1.26 -2.96
N HIS A 43 -7.34 -1.98 -3.91
CA HIS A 43 -6.51 -3.15 -3.70
C HIS A 43 -5.45 -3.27 -4.81
N GLN A 44 -4.37 -3.97 -4.53
CA GLN A 44 -3.47 -4.42 -5.58
C GLN A 44 -4.22 -5.34 -6.55
N TRP A 45 -3.95 -5.17 -7.83
CA TRP A 45 -4.61 -5.92 -8.89
C TRP A 45 -3.64 -6.30 -10.00
N PHE A 46 -3.66 -7.58 -10.40
CA PHE A 46 -3.04 -8.02 -11.65
C PHE A 46 -4.14 -8.50 -12.60
N PRO A 47 -4.38 -7.82 -13.75
CA PRO A 47 -5.55 -8.06 -14.59
C PRO A 47 -5.51 -9.39 -15.37
N LEU A 48 -4.32 -9.92 -15.66
CA LEU A 48 -4.15 -10.97 -16.69
C LEU A 48 -4.22 -12.41 -16.15
N GLY A 49 -4.50 -12.61 -14.86
CA GLY A 49 -4.64 -13.94 -14.30
C GLY A 49 -4.58 -13.96 -12.77
N ALA A 50 -4.97 -15.07 -12.17
CA ALA A 50 -4.94 -15.28 -10.71
C ALA A 50 -3.53 -15.64 -10.22
N VAL A 51 -2.52 -14.86 -10.62
CA VAL A 51 -1.11 -15.01 -10.28
C VAL A 51 -0.51 -13.65 -9.98
N HIS A 52 0.59 -13.62 -9.22
CA HIS A 52 1.34 -12.39 -9.03
C HIS A 52 2.03 -11.97 -10.34
N GLY A 53 1.82 -10.71 -10.73
CA GLY A 53 2.39 -10.10 -11.92
C GLY A 53 2.50 -8.60 -11.75
N LEU A 54 2.47 -7.85 -12.85
CA LEU A 54 2.56 -6.39 -12.86
C LEU A 54 1.37 -5.78 -12.11
N LYS A 55 1.63 -5.14 -10.98
CA LYS A 55 0.59 -4.63 -10.08
C LYS A 55 0.09 -3.26 -10.48
N TYR A 56 -1.23 -3.12 -10.38
CA TYR A 56 -2.02 -1.89 -10.46
C TYR A 56 -2.76 -1.71 -9.14
N TRP A 57 -3.37 -0.54 -8.91
CA TRP A 57 -4.44 -0.39 -7.92
C TRP A 57 -5.77 -0.29 -8.64
N PHE A 58 -6.70 -1.14 -8.24
CA PHE A 58 -8.11 -1.08 -8.63
C PHE A 58 -8.91 -0.48 -7.47
N ASN A 59 -9.83 0.43 -7.77
CA ASN A 59 -10.58 1.18 -6.77
C ASN A 59 -12.08 0.90 -6.83
N TYR A 60 -12.67 0.92 -5.67
CA TYR A 60 -14.12 0.94 -5.45
C TYR A 60 -14.47 2.14 -4.57
N THR A 61 -15.70 2.63 -4.72
CA THR A 61 -16.30 3.59 -3.80
C THR A 61 -17.56 3.02 -3.17
N SER A 62 -17.89 3.51 -1.97
CA SER A 62 -19.12 3.13 -1.25
C SER A 62 -19.66 4.31 -0.45
N LYS A 63 -20.97 4.32 -0.20
CA LYS A 63 -21.62 5.25 0.73
C LYS A 63 -21.97 4.62 2.08
N ASP A 64 -21.97 3.30 2.15
CA ASP A 64 -22.51 2.53 3.27
C ASP A 64 -21.61 1.37 3.73
N LEU A 65 -20.47 1.11 3.05
CA LEU A 65 -19.57 -0.03 3.22
C LEU A 65 -20.22 -1.41 2.98
N VAL A 66 -21.39 -1.42 2.33
CA VAL A 66 -22.13 -2.63 1.94
C VAL A 66 -22.20 -2.74 0.43
N THR A 67 -22.56 -1.63 -0.23
CA THR A 67 -22.64 -1.53 -1.68
C THR A 67 -21.40 -0.84 -2.22
N PHE A 68 -20.68 -1.52 -3.10
CA PHE A 68 -19.42 -1.03 -3.68
C PHE A 68 -19.56 -0.83 -5.18
N GLU A 69 -19.22 0.38 -5.65
CA GLU A 69 -19.20 0.73 -7.07
C GLU A 69 -17.75 0.68 -7.59
N PRO A 70 -17.45 -0.09 -8.64
CA PRO A 70 -16.12 -0.17 -9.22
C PRO A 70 -15.78 1.11 -10.01
N ASN A 71 -14.66 1.72 -9.70
CA ASN A 71 -14.10 2.87 -10.44
C ASN A 71 -13.01 2.47 -11.44
N GLY A 72 -12.55 1.23 -11.38
CA GLY A 72 -11.49 0.72 -12.25
C GLY A 72 -10.08 0.97 -11.75
N PRO A 73 -9.06 0.76 -12.61
CA PRO A 73 -7.67 0.93 -12.27
C PRO A 73 -7.31 2.42 -12.14
N ILE A 74 -6.97 2.85 -10.92
CA ILE A 74 -6.64 4.25 -10.61
C ILE A 74 -5.15 4.53 -10.62
N LEU A 75 -4.30 3.58 -10.20
CA LEU A 75 -2.85 3.70 -10.30
C LEU A 75 -2.31 2.61 -11.21
N LYS A 76 -1.51 3.02 -12.19
CA LYS A 76 -0.92 2.17 -13.22
C LYS A 76 0.60 2.25 -13.18
N PRO A 77 1.34 1.22 -13.58
CA PRO A 77 2.80 1.25 -13.67
C PRO A 77 3.24 1.99 -14.95
N ASP A 78 3.15 3.32 -14.96
CA ASP A 78 3.34 4.19 -16.13
C ASP A 78 4.47 5.21 -15.97
N THR A 79 5.27 5.08 -14.89
CA THR A 79 6.48 5.89 -14.68
C THR A 79 7.70 4.99 -14.59
N ILE A 80 8.91 5.59 -14.72
CA ILE A 80 10.16 4.84 -14.53
C ILE A 80 10.30 4.29 -13.10
N TYR A 81 9.67 4.92 -12.11
CA TYR A 81 9.75 4.56 -10.69
C TYR A 81 8.85 3.41 -10.29
N ASP A 82 7.81 3.13 -11.07
CA ASP A 82 6.84 2.06 -10.83
C ASP A 82 6.68 1.12 -12.03
N SER A 83 7.63 1.13 -12.96
CA SER A 83 7.58 0.36 -14.21
C SER A 83 7.42 -1.16 -14.01
N HIS A 84 7.76 -1.68 -12.85
CA HIS A 84 7.61 -3.08 -12.46
C HIS A 84 6.54 -3.31 -11.38
N GLY A 85 5.64 -2.35 -11.22
CA GLY A 85 4.44 -2.46 -10.39
C GLY A 85 4.22 -1.30 -9.44
N VAL A 86 2.96 -0.96 -9.25
CA VAL A 86 2.47 -0.08 -8.19
C VAL A 86 2.18 -0.96 -6.99
N TYR A 87 3.03 -0.90 -5.98
CA TYR A 87 2.91 -1.72 -4.78
C TYR A 87 2.02 -1.04 -3.73
N SER A 88 1.85 -1.70 -2.60
CA SER A 88 0.92 -1.26 -1.55
C SER A 88 1.25 0.11 -0.97
N GLY A 89 0.24 0.71 -0.33
CA GLY A 89 0.31 2.01 0.29
C GLY A 89 -1.03 2.45 0.87
N SER A 90 -1.15 3.73 1.18
CA SER A 90 -2.29 4.29 1.89
C SER A 90 -2.84 5.56 1.24
N ALA A 91 -4.06 5.92 1.63
CA ALA A 91 -4.64 7.22 1.36
C ALA A 91 -4.48 8.17 2.57
N PHE A 92 -4.43 9.45 2.30
CA PHE A 92 -4.46 10.49 3.32
C PHE A 92 -5.03 11.79 2.77
N GLU A 93 -5.61 12.59 3.65
CA GLU A 93 -6.04 13.94 3.33
C GLU A 93 -4.95 14.94 3.69
N PHE A 94 -4.67 15.87 2.80
CA PHE A 94 -3.78 16.99 3.05
C PHE A 94 -4.34 18.25 2.39
N GLU A 95 -4.52 19.32 3.18
CA GLU A 95 -5.06 20.62 2.73
C GLU A 95 -6.33 20.50 1.88
N GLY A 96 -7.28 19.67 2.36
CA GLY A 96 -8.57 19.48 1.70
C GLY A 96 -8.51 18.70 0.39
N ASN A 97 -7.42 18.01 0.10
CA ASN A 97 -7.29 17.13 -1.06
C ASN A 97 -6.94 15.71 -0.63
N LEU A 98 -7.40 14.74 -1.41
CA LEU A 98 -7.09 13.32 -1.22
C LEU A 98 -5.83 12.95 -1.99
N TYR A 99 -4.92 12.25 -1.31
CA TYR A 99 -3.67 11.74 -1.86
C TYR A 99 -3.50 10.25 -1.57
N TYR A 100 -2.75 9.59 -2.43
CA TYR A 100 -2.21 8.25 -2.21
C TYR A 100 -0.70 8.34 -2.07
N MET A 101 -0.14 7.65 -1.06
CA MET A 101 1.28 7.35 -0.99
C MET A 101 1.45 5.85 -1.20
N TYR A 102 2.31 5.45 -2.13
CA TYR A 102 2.48 4.05 -2.52
C TYR A 102 3.94 3.75 -2.84
N THR A 103 4.28 2.48 -2.86
CA THR A 103 5.61 2.05 -3.29
C THR A 103 5.64 1.81 -4.79
N GLY A 104 6.48 2.57 -5.48
CA GLY A 104 6.88 2.30 -6.85
C GLY A 104 7.96 1.24 -6.87
N ASN A 105 7.73 0.15 -7.59
CA ASN A 105 8.70 -0.92 -7.81
C ASN A 105 9.31 -0.79 -9.20
N HIS A 106 10.61 -0.69 -9.23
CA HIS A 106 11.41 -0.58 -10.45
C HIS A 106 12.55 -1.62 -10.45
N ARG A 107 12.93 -2.09 -11.62
CA ARG A 107 14.13 -2.92 -11.83
C ARG A 107 14.94 -2.35 -12.97
N ASP A 108 16.26 -2.39 -12.80
CA ASP A 108 17.18 -2.03 -13.88
C ASP A 108 17.39 -3.19 -14.88
N GLU A 109 18.29 -2.99 -15.85
CA GLU A 109 18.62 -3.97 -16.87
C GLU A 109 19.28 -5.24 -16.31
N GLU A 110 19.90 -5.13 -15.12
CA GLU A 110 20.50 -6.25 -14.38
C GLU A 110 19.49 -6.94 -13.45
N TRP A 111 18.22 -6.55 -13.54
CA TRP A 111 17.12 -7.06 -12.73
C TRP A 111 17.19 -6.73 -11.24
N LYS A 112 18.06 -5.79 -10.87
CA LYS A 112 18.16 -5.28 -9.51
C LYS A 112 16.94 -4.44 -9.15
N ARG A 113 16.38 -4.70 -7.98
CA ARG A 113 15.19 -4.00 -7.48
C ARG A 113 15.53 -2.66 -6.84
N TYR A 114 14.70 -1.69 -7.14
CA TYR A 114 14.63 -0.41 -6.48
C TYR A 114 13.19 -0.18 -6.00
N ALA A 115 13.05 0.31 -4.78
CA ALA A 115 11.78 0.66 -4.19
C ALA A 115 11.83 2.13 -3.76
N SER A 116 10.87 2.91 -4.23
CA SER A 116 10.74 4.32 -3.90
C SER A 116 9.30 4.63 -3.49
N GLN A 117 9.12 5.65 -2.65
CA GLN A 117 7.76 6.04 -2.25
C GLN A 117 7.30 7.20 -3.11
N MET A 118 6.15 6.99 -3.73
CA MET A 118 5.52 7.91 -4.67
C MET A 118 4.27 8.51 -4.04
N ILE A 119 3.92 9.72 -4.46
CA ILE A 119 2.63 10.35 -4.13
C ILE A 119 1.84 10.61 -5.40
N ALA A 120 0.54 10.40 -5.30
CA ALA A 120 -0.43 10.72 -6.34
C ALA A 120 -1.61 11.49 -5.74
N LYS A 121 -2.05 12.56 -6.42
CA LYS A 121 -3.20 13.38 -6.04
C LYS A 121 -4.45 12.91 -6.75
N VAL A 122 -5.55 12.81 -6.03
CA VAL A 122 -6.89 12.64 -6.61
C VAL A 122 -7.42 14.02 -6.99
N LYS A 123 -7.69 14.24 -8.28
CA LYS A 123 -8.26 15.48 -8.80
C LYS A 123 -9.77 15.54 -8.56
N GLN A 124 -10.35 16.72 -8.71
CA GLN A 124 -11.79 16.93 -8.56
C GLN A 124 -12.65 16.12 -9.55
N ASP A 125 -12.11 15.83 -10.73
CA ASP A 125 -12.76 15.01 -11.77
C ASP A 125 -12.55 13.49 -11.53
N GLY A 126 -11.89 13.12 -10.42
CA GLY A 126 -11.57 11.72 -10.08
C GLY A 126 -10.32 11.17 -10.76
N SER A 127 -9.70 11.93 -11.68
CA SER A 127 -8.44 11.51 -12.29
C SER A 127 -7.28 11.56 -11.27
N ILE A 128 -6.24 10.78 -11.53
CA ILE A 128 -5.07 10.69 -10.65
C ILE A 128 -3.87 11.37 -11.31
N GLU A 129 -3.18 12.20 -10.55
CA GLU A 129 -1.95 12.86 -10.95
C GLU A 129 -0.79 12.47 -10.04
N LYS A 130 0.16 11.74 -10.58
CA LYS A 130 1.38 11.36 -9.87
C LYS A 130 2.35 12.53 -9.79
N LEU A 131 3.06 12.67 -8.67
CA LEU A 131 4.22 13.54 -8.62
C LEU A 131 5.31 13.01 -9.56
N ASN A 132 6.07 13.93 -10.15
CA ASN A 132 7.09 13.60 -11.16
C ASN A 132 8.31 12.86 -10.59
N LYS A 133 8.48 12.87 -9.26
CA LYS A 133 9.61 12.25 -8.56
C LYS A 133 9.13 11.56 -7.29
N PRO A 134 9.86 10.53 -6.84
CA PRO A 134 9.64 9.94 -5.52
C PRO A 134 9.82 11.00 -4.42
N VAL A 135 8.99 10.89 -3.39
CA VAL A 135 9.13 11.70 -2.16
C VAL A 135 10.12 11.08 -1.18
N ILE A 136 10.32 9.75 -1.29
CA ILE A 136 11.40 9.00 -0.63
C ILE A 136 12.01 8.11 -1.71
N ALA A 137 13.22 8.46 -2.14
CA ALA A 137 13.82 7.87 -3.35
C ALA A 137 14.35 6.45 -3.13
N HIS A 138 14.84 6.15 -1.93
CA HIS A 138 15.44 4.85 -1.59
C HIS A 138 15.45 4.67 -0.07
N GLN A 139 15.72 3.45 0.37
CA GLN A 139 15.87 3.10 1.77
C GLN A 139 17.13 3.76 2.37
N PRO A 140 17.14 4.02 3.69
CA PRO A 140 18.34 4.46 4.39
C PRO A 140 19.44 3.39 4.40
N GLU A 141 20.65 3.80 4.73
CA GLU A 141 21.78 2.87 4.92
C GLU A 141 21.48 1.83 6.01
N GLY A 142 21.95 0.59 5.83
CA GLY A 142 21.68 -0.52 6.73
C GLY A 142 20.44 -1.35 6.39
N TYR A 143 19.69 -0.96 5.35
CA TYR A 143 18.49 -1.69 4.93
C TYR A 143 18.59 -2.18 3.48
N THR A 144 17.81 -3.21 3.15
CA THR A 144 17.75 -3.79 1.80
C THR A 144 16.70 -3.07 0.94
N SER A 145 16.56 -3.48 -0.33
CA SER A 145 15.49 -3.00 -1.22
C SER A 145 14.08 -3.54 -0.89
N HIS A 146 13.94 -4.35 0.16
CA HIS A 146 12.65 -4.61 0.80
C HIS A 146 12.30 -3.39 1.67
N PHE A 147 11.66 -2.40 1.04
CA PHE A 147 11.33 -1.10 1.59
C PHE A 147 10.03 -0.63 0.95
N ARG A 148 8.89 -0.82 1.66
CA ARG A 148 7.57 -0.68 1.03
C ARG A 148 6.41 -0.44 1.99
N ASP A 149 5.22 -0.26 1.38
CA ASP A 149 3.91 -0.22 2.01
C ASP A 149 3.73 0.97 2.96
N PRO A 150 3.90 2.22 2.46
CA PRO A 150 3.79 3.41 3.30
C PRO A 150 2.37 3.60 3.82
N LYS A 151 2.24 3.74 5.13
CA LYS A 151 1.04 4.22 5.81
C LYS A 151 1.26 5.65 6.29
N VAL A 152 0.56 6.59 5.66
CA VAL A 152 0.55 7.99 6.11
C VAL A 152 -0.52 8.17 7.19
N PHE A 153 -0.19 8.88 8.24
CA PHE A 153 -1.10 9.24 9.33
C PHE A 153 -0.80 10.64 9.87
N LYS A 154 -1.81 11.23 10.49
CA LYS A 154 -1.69 12.52 11.16
C LYS A 154 -1.61 12.30 12.67
N HIS A 155 -0.62 12.92 13.32
CA HIS A 155 -0.46 12.91 14.76
C HIS A 155 -0.06 14.31 15.25
N HIS A 156 -0.82 14.89 16.17
CA HIS A 156 -0.63 16.26 16.68
C HIS A 156 -0.39 17.31 15.58
N GLU A 157 -1.29 17.36 14.58
CA GLU A 157 -1.23 18.28 13.42
C GLU A 157 -0.07 18.05 12.43
N GLU A 158 0.84 17.13 12.71
CA GLU A 158 1.95 16.74 11.86
C GLU A 158 1.63 15.45 11.08
N TYR A 159 2.24 15.30 9.92
CA TYR A 159 2.09 14.10 9.09
C TYR A 159 3.31 13.21 9.19
N TYR A 160 3.06 11.93 9.38
CA TYR A 160 4.06 10.90 9.46
C TYR A 160 3.75 9.78 8.46
N ALA A 161 4.77 9.00 8.10
CA ALA A 161 4.62 7.77 7.34
C ALA A 161 5.43 6.66 8.01
N ILE A 162 4.80 5.50 8.26
CA ILE A 162 5.52 4.28 8.61
C ILE A 162 5.63 3.39 7.39
N LEU A 163 6.78 2.71 7.27
CA LEU A 163 7.10 1.80 6.17
C LEU A 163 7.69 0.51 6.70
N GLY A 164 7.34 -0.59 6.06
CA GLY A 164 8.02 -1.85 6.28
C GLY A 164 9.39 -1.88 5.60
N VAL A 165 10.37 -2.47 6.27
CA VAL A 165 11.73 -2.60 5.75
C VAL A 165 12.40 -3.88 6.24
N GLN A 166 13.39 -4.35 5.50
CA GLN A 166 14.27 -5.44 5.90
C GLN A 166 15.68 -4.89 6.17
N THR A 167 16.27 -5.27 7.30
CA THR A 167 17.69 -4.99 7.59
C THR A 167 18.62 -5.82 6.73
N GLN A 168 19.92 -5.48 6.69
CA GLN A 168 20.95 -6.31 6.02
C GLN A 168 21.12 -7.70 6.67
N GLN A 169 20.65 -7.88 7.90
CA GLN A 169 20.62 -9.17 8.61
C GLN A 169 19.30 -9.95 8.36
N GLU A 170 18.52 -9.53 7.37
CA GLU A 170 17.24 -10.14 7.00
C GLU A 170 16.19 -10.14 8.13
N LEU A 171 16.15 -9.07 8.93
CA LEU A 171 15.14 -8.87 9.96
C LEU A 171 14.13 -7.80 9.52
N GLY A 172 12.84 -8.09 9.70
CA GLY A 172 11.77 -7.12 9.48
C GLY A 172 11.79 -6.00 10.52
N ARG A 173 11.59 -4.77 10.06
CA ARG A 173 11.51 -3.55 10.89
C ARG A 173 10.54 -2.55 10.30
N LEU A 174 10.21 -1.52 11.07
CA LEU A 174 9.42 -0.36 10.62
C LEU A 174 10.28 0.90 10.70
N LEU A 175 10.17 1.73 9.69
CA LEU A 175 10.79 3.06 9.64
C LEU A 175 9.74 4.14 9.76
N LEU A 176 10.09 5.23 10.42
CA LEU A 176 9.27 6.43 10.58
C LEU A 176 9.86 7.58 9.77
N TYR A 177 9.01 8.21 8.98
CA TYR A 177 9.28 9.45 8.26
C TYR A 177 8.30 10.53 8.69
N LYS A 178 8.71 11.79 8.57
CA LYS A 178 7.89 12.97 8.87
C LYS A 178 7.84 13.87 7.66
N MET A 179 6.65 14.37 7.33
CA MET A 179 6.51 15.48 6.37
C MET A 179 7.08 16.75 6.98
N ILE A 180 7.98 17.41 6.29
CA ILE A 180 8.62 18.65 6.75
C ILE A 180 8.06 19.85 6.02
N HIS A 181 8.07 21.01 6.69
CA HIS A 181 7.63 22.31 6.15
C HIS A 181 6.19 22.30 5.59
N ARG A 182 5.35 21.31 5.94
CA ARG A 182 4.04 21.09 5.34
C ARG A 182 4.09 21.04 3.80
N GLN A 183 5.14 20.42 3.26
CA GLN A 183 5.34 20.23 1.82
C GLN A 183 5.17 18.74 1.51
N ILE A 184 4.21 18.45 0.64
CA ILE A 184 3.79 17.06 0.33
C ILE A 184 4.91 16.22 -0.29
N ASP A 185 5.87 16.85 -0.90
CA ASP A 185 7.02 16.23 -1.58
C ASP A 185 8.29 16.15 -0.70
N GLN A 186 8.22 16.61 0.56
CA GLN A 186 9.37 16.63 1.47
C GLN A 186 9.13 15.77 2.71
N TRP A 187 9.87 14.67 2.79
CA TRP A 187 9.80 13.71 3.88
C TRP A 187 11.19 13.44 4.45
N GLU A 188 11.32 13.56 5.76
CA GLU A 188 12.55 13.34 6.49
C GLU A 188 12.50 12.00 7.24
N TYR A 189 13.59 11.24 7.16
CA TYR A 189 13.76 10.02 7.94
C TYR A 189 13.99 10.36 9.41
N ILE A 190 13.13 9.86 10.30
CA ILE A 190 13.20 10.09 11.75
C ILE A 190 13.98 8.97 12.45
N GLY A 191 13.78 7.73 12.02
CA GLY A 191 14.43 6.58 12.61
C GLY A 191 13.65 5.29 12.46
N GLY A 192 14.20 4.21 12.98
CA GLY A 192 13.51 2.93 13.14
C GLY A 192 12.60 2.93 14.37
N ILE A 193 11.44 2.28 14.24
CA ILE A 193 10.55 2.05 15.39
C ILE A 193 11.11 0.88 16.19
N THR A 194 11.42 1.14 17.46
CA THR A 194 11.90 0.12 18.39
C THR A 194 10.72 -0.69 18.93
N THR A 195 10.85 -2.01 18.92
CA THR A 195 9.89 -2.95 19.50
C THR A 195 10.62 -4.01 20.30
N GLU A 196 9.88 -4.78 21.12
CA GLU A 196 10.40 -5.96 21.82
C GLU A 196 10.50 -7.19 20.90
N LEU A 197 10.05 -7.08 19.64
CA LEU A 197 10.07 -8.14 18.64
C LEU A 197 11.43 -8.18 17.94
N GLU A 198 12.39 -8.90 18.48
CA GLU A 198 13.76 -8.92 17.98
C GLU A 198 13.89 -9.75 16.69
N ASP A 199 13.39 -10.99 16.69
CA ASP A 199 13.41 -11.92 15.55
C ASP A 199 11.99 -12.35 15.22
N PHE A 200 11.27 -11.48 14.52
CA PHE A 200 9.87 -11.67 14.19
C PHE A 200 9.63 -11.53 12.68
N GLY A 201 10.23 -12.46 11.92
CA GLY A 201 10.16 -12.51 10.48
C GLY A 201 11.16 -11.57 9.76
N TYR A 202 11.34 -11.84 8.47
CA TYR A 202 12.35 -11.15 7.66
C TYR A 202 11.84 -9.88 7.00
N MET A 203 10.53 -9.64 6.97
CA MET A 203 9.89 -8.43 6.43
C MET A 203 8.55 -8.18 7.11
N TRP A 204 8.29 -6.93 7.48
CA TRP A 204 7.02 -6.49 8.05
C TRP A 204 6.25 -5.69 7.01
N GLU A 205 5.25 -6.34 6.40
CA GLU A 205 4.47 -5.78 5.30
C GLU A 205 3.23 -5.04 5.78
N CYS A 206 2.76 -4.10 4.96
CA CYS A 206 1.50 -3.39 5.11
C CYS A 206 1.29 -2.85 6.53
N PRO A 207 2.24 -2.09 7.10
CA PRO A 207 2.05 -1.53 8.42
C PRO A 207 0.88 -0.56 8.41
N ASP A 208 0.08 -0.57 9.47
CA ASP A 208 -0.97 0.41 9.72
C ASP A 208 -0.81 1.00 11.11
N TYR A 209 -1.20 2.27 11.27
CA TYR A 209 -1.18 3.00 12.54
C TYR A 209 -2.53 3.65 12.78
N PHE A 210 -3.02 3.53 14.01
CA PHE A 210 -4.20 4.22 14.48
C PHE A 210 -4.16 4.39 16.00
N SER A 211 -4.90 5.37 16.51
CA SER A 211 -5.11 5.53 17.95
C SER A 211 -6.46 4.94 18.34
N LEU A 212 -6.49 4.11 19.36
CA LEU A 212 -7.68 3.48 19.90
C LEU A 212 -7.73 3.68 21.42
N ASN A 213 -8.76 4.37 21.92
CA ASN A 213 -8.94 4.65 23.34
C ASN A 213 -7.73 5.31 24.02
N GLY A 214 -7.04 6.20 23.29
CA GLY A 214 -5.85 6.90 23.77
C GLY A 214 -4.56 6.07 23.77
N GLN A 215 -4.58 4.90 23.16
CA GLN A 215 -3.41 4.08 22.94
C GLN A 215 -3.05 4.08 21.45
N ASP A 216 -1.77 4.22 21.16
CA ASP A 216 -1.26 4.09 19.81
C ASP A 216 -1.05 2.62 19.46
N VAL A 217 -1.58 2.22 18.32
CA VAL A 217 -1.56 0.83 17.85
C VAL A 217 -0.90 0.78 16.47
N ILE A 218 0.04 -0.13 16.32
CA ILE A 218 0.64 -0.49 15.04
C ILE A 218 0.30 -1.95 14.76
N ILE A 219 -0.21 -2.23 13.56
CA ILE A 219 -0.41 -3.58 13.05
C ILE A 219 0.41 -3.78 11.78
N PHE A 220 0.88 -4.98 11.53
CA PHE A 220 1.63 -5.34 10.33
C PHE A 220 1.57 -6.83 10.06
N SER A 221 1.96 -7.25 8.86
CA SER A 221 1.99 -8.65 8.43
C SER A 221 3.44 -9.13 8.30
N PRO A 222 3.96 -9.92 9.25
CA PRO A 222 5.34 -10.41 9.19
C PRO A 222 5.46 -11.58 8.20
N GLN A 223 6.51 -11.54 7.37
CA GLN A 223 6.89 -12.67 6.51
C GLN A 223 7.96 -13.53 7.19
N GLY A 224 7.91 -14.85 6.92
CA GLY A 224 8.93 -15.79 7.37
C GLY A 224 8.77 -16.26 8.81
N ILE A 225 7.60 -16.08 9.42
CA ILE A 225 7.26 -16.69 10.72
C ILE A 225 6.75 -18.10 10.48
N ASP A 226 7.19 -19.04 11.31
CA ASP A 226 6.61 -20.39 11.33
C ASP A 226 5.11 -20.30 11.66
N ALA A 227 4.28 -20.89 10.80
CA ALA A 227 2.83 -20.91 10.96
C ALA A 227 2.35 -21.49 12.31
N LYS A 228 3.18 -22.26 13.00
CA LYS A 228 2.90 -22.76 14.34
C LYS A 228 2.98 -21.69 15.44
N ALA A 229 3.68 -20.58 15.17
CA ALA A 229 3.79 -19.45 16.09
C ALA A 229 2.65 -18.44 15.90
N VAL A 230 1.82 -18.58 14.86
CA VAL A 230 0.69 -17.69 14.60
C VAL A 230 -0.52 -18.17 15.36
N SER A 231 -1.04 -17.32 16.25
CA SER A 231 -2.32 -17.54 16.89
C SER A 231 -3.43 -17.33 15.87
N TYR A 232 -4.04 -18.41 15.41
CA TYR A 232 -5.25 -18.30 14.58
C TYR A 232 -6.43 -17.93 15.48
N THR A 233 -7.09 -16.85 15.15
CA THR A 233 -8.40 -16.54 15.69
C THR A 233 -9.39 -17.48 14.99
N HIS A 234 -9.85 -18.49 15.69
CA HIS A 234 -11.01 -19.24 15.24
C HIS A 234 -12.24 -18.42 15.59
N LEU A 235 -12.94 -17.96 14.58
CA LEU A 235 -14.29 -17.41 14.72
C LEU A 235 -15.30 -18.54 14.80
#